data_e6ad79e8e37eb18d18fd0bb15c4029d6
#
_entry.id   e6ad79e8e37eb18d18fd0bb15c4029d6
#
_cell.length_a   1.000
_cell.length_b   1.000
_cell.length_c   1.000
_cell.angle_alpha   90.00
_cell.angle_beta   90.00
_cell.angle_gamma   90.00
#
_symmetry.space_group_name_H-M   'P 1'
#
loop_
_entity.id
_entity.type
_entity.pdbx_description
1 polymer ?
#
loop_
_entity_poly.entity_id
_entity_poly.type
_entity_poly.pdbx_seq_one_letter_code
_entity_poly.pdbx_strand_id
1 'polypeptide(L)'
;MGARRTGHTWAPGIGWVKKQETESAKYDGFGDGWAMLISFVRWFPDFLQDLFLSGEADYELTLIQRVIMRINARYQYVDITGSRSLTKTYSSMNEAMDEMILWPGIKFSYYGPSYKQMAKIASQTYRQIQKDYPGIAKHFIVDSDSADKFQISTPFGSRLAITAFRGDNVHAVIAEEYAQEKDPPFDAEEYRRVVLPSVRLAYKTKGKKDMTYVPYKQHTITSAGRRQNHSYETRERHYTMMQRGESAFVMDVPFDVILLLQMRPWQWAEGLKAELTPEEWMREMESYYTGTDENPIVSDATLSESRCLMMMEEHHCCFDKDNKLNPEDVIYVVGYDVSYASGARNAKCAAAVIKCTKQTVWMKKDKYLKQAVWINDWEPKDPMVQAKKLKQVWARYYYDGSQAYIAIDAWQYGTAVLQALMTDLGDGLPPLCCYEHSMFADCELDGALPVIYPIRAGGVGTTDPDSDMVRYMETQFAYHNIELLTSNHAAGMEQYKRYHRIKDDHNDYAIYLPYKKTVELVGQIQNLKKQTTDRGVFEKRISNKIQRDSWSALKYACRFAQILERKYLMKAKRKSDWDNALKNKHTTNNPQTGNARNGRLITGRSGGRRFS
;
A
#
# COMPACT_ATOMS: atom_id res chain seq x y z
N MET A 1 -3.55 46.10 18.22
CA MET A 1 -2.71 46.07 19.45
C MET A 1 -3.56 45.61 20.59
N GLY A 2 -3.43 44.31 21.00
CA GLY A 2 -4.19 43.78 22.13
C GLY A 2 -3.68 44.33 23.46
N ALA A 3 -4.62 44.70 24.34
CA ALA A 3 -4.33 45.20 25.66
C ALA A 3 -3.36 44.27 26.42
N ARG A 4 -2.25 44.82 26.92
CA ARG A 4 -1.33 44.09 27.80
C ARG A 4 -2.10 43.64 29.04
N ARG A 5 -2.27 42.33 29.21
CA ARG A 5 -2.84 41.79 30.45
C ARG A 5 -1.84 42.01 31.58
N THR A 6 -2.17 42.91 32.48
CA THR A 6 -1.36 43.12 33.70
C THR A 6 -1.24 41.81 34.49
N GLY A 7 -0.03 41.47 34.92
CA GLY A 7 0.23 40.21 35.67
C GLY A 7 0.45 38.97 34.81
N HIS A 8 0.60 39.08 33.49
CA HIS A 8 0.93 37.95 32.60
C HIS A 8 2.11 38.31 31.70
N THR A 9 2.94 37.32 31.41
CA THR A 9 4.04 37.41 30.43
C THR A 9 3.70 36.53 29.24
N TRP A 10 3.97 37.00 28.04
CA TRP A 10 3.76 36.16 26.85
C TRP A 10 4.94 35.23 26.64
N ALA A 11 4.68 33.90 26.51
CA ALA A 11 5.69 32.91 26.19
C ALA A 11 5.42 32.34 24.80
N PRO A 12 6.43 32.21 23.91
CA PRO A 12 6.26 31.63 22.59
C PRO A 12 5.70 30.22 22.66
N GLY A 13 4.63 29.95 21.91
CA GLY A 13 3.98 28.63 21.85
C GLY A 13 3.02 28.31 23.00
N ILE A 14 3.07 29.01 24.13
CA ILE A 14 2.21 28.82 25.29
C ILE A 14 1.19 29.96 25.46
N GLY A 15 1.47 31.12 24.86
CA GLY A 15 0.63 32.30 24.99
C GLY A 15 0.92 33.10 26.29
N TRP A 16 -0.12 33.72 26.86
CA TRP A 16 0.03 34.52 28.06
C TRP A 16 0.09 33.67 29.33
N VAL A 17 1.23 33.67 30.02
CA VAL A 17 1.45 32.99 31.31
C VAL A 17 1.33 33.98 32.45
N LYS A 18 0.64 33.57 33.52
CA LYS A 18 0.52 34.40 34.73
C LYS A 18 1.89 34.61 35.37
N LYS A 19 2.27 35.84 35.66
CA LYS A 19 3.49 36.15 36.39
C LYS A 19 3.43 35.46 37.77
N GLN A 20 4.48 34.71 38.11
CA GLN A 20 4.66 34.27 39.52
C GLN A 20 5.12 35.51 40.33
N GLU A 21 4.37 35.82 41.38
CA GLU A 21 4.81 36.80 42.36
C GLU A 21 5.99 36.19 43.14
N THR A 22 7.17 36.74 42.95
CA THR A 22 8.36 36.38 43.74
C THR A 22 8.48 37.35 44.91
N GLU A 23 8.62 36.80 46.13
CA GLU A 23 8.71 37.59 47.39
C GLU A 23 10.00 38.42 47.55
N SER A 24 10.90 38.46 46.57
CA SER A 24 12.20 39.13 46.72
C SER A 24 12.35 40.23 45.69
N ALA A 25 12.14 41.46 46.14
CA ALA A 25 12.34 42.71 45.37
C ALA A 25 13.77 42.90 44.82
N LYS A 26 14.73 42.06 45.16
CA LYS A 26 16.13 42.15 44.73
C LYS A 26 16.38 41.46 43.37
N TYR A 27 15.41 40.64 42.86
CA TYR A 27 15.54 39.87 41.64
C TYR A 27 14.26 39.83 40.80
N ASP A 28 13.52 40.95 40.73
CA ASP A 28 12.21 40.99 40.06
C ASP A 28 12.19 40.53 38.58
N GLY A 29 13.29 40.60 37.86
CA GLY A 29 13.40 40.09 36.50
C GLY A 29 13.91 38.65 36.43
N PHE A 30 14.52 38.09 37.46
CA PHE A 30 15.17 36.77 37.40
C PHE A 30 14.17 35.62 37.38
N GLY A 31 13.13 35.69 38.22
CA GLY A 31 12.06 34.68 38.22
C GLY A 31 11.26 34.63 36.92
N ASP A 32 10.98 35.79 36.36
CA ASP A 32 10.29 35.89 35.05
C ASP A 32 11.17 35.32 33.91
N GLY A 33 12.49 35.62 33.95
CA GLY A 33 13.44 35.06 32.97
C GLY A 33 13.50 33.54 33.02
N TRP A 34 13.55 32.98 34.21
CA TRP A 34 13.51 31.49 34.37
C TRP A 34 12.19 30.90 33.95
N ALA A 35 11.06 31.51 34.26
CA ALA A 35 9.75 31.04 33.82
C ALA A 35 9.63 31.06 32.29
N MET A 36 10.19 32.07 31.64
CA MET A 36 10.25 32.17 30.18
C MET A 36 11.15 31.09 29.58
N LEU A 37 12.34 30.87 30.15
CA LEU A 37 13.27 29.82 29.71
C LEU A 37 12.65 28.44 29.83
N ILE A 38 12.09 28.09 31.00
CA ILE A 38 11.41 26.82 31.21
C ILE A 38 10.25 26.64 30.22
N SER A 39 9.45 27.68 30.01
CA SER A 39 8.36 27.65 29.03
C SER A 39 8.86 27.45 27.61
N PHE A 40 9.98 28.06 27.24
CA PHE A 40 10.61 27.87 25.95
C PHE A 40 11.12 26.43 25.77
N VAL A 41 11.89 25.93 26.73
CA VAL A 41 12.48 24.59 26.66
C VAL A 41 11.42 23.49 26.69
N ARG A 42 10.27 23.69 27.33
CA ARG A 42 9.14 22.76 27.26
C ARG A 42 8.58 22.56 25.84
N TRP A 43 8.72 23.58 24.98
CA TRP A 43 8.33 23.51 23.58
C TRP A 43 9.47 23.11 22.64
N PHE A 44 10.71 23.29 23.08
CA PHE A 44 11.94 23.02 22.38
C PHE A 44 12.89 22.24 23.29
N PRO A 45 12.54 20.97 23.64
CA PRO A 45 13.31 20.20 24.63
C PRO A 45 14.75 19.93 24.18
N ASP A 46 14.99 19.86 22.88
CA ASP A 46 16.32 19.71 22.28
C ASP A 46 17.32 20.81 22.69
N PHE A 47 16.83 21.95 23.20
CA PHE A 47 17.67 22.99 23.79
C PHE A 47 18.33 22.58 25.11
N LEU A 48 17.80 21.57 25.81
CA LEU A 48 18.49 21.04 27.00
C LEU A 48 19.80 20.38 26.63
N GLN A 49 19.86 19.65 25.52
CA GLN A 49 21.10 19.06 25.00
C GLN A 49 22.12 20.13 24.66
N ASP A 50 21.69 21.24 24.04
CA ASP A 50 22.58 22.36 23.74
C ASP A 50 23.08 23.08 25.02
N LEU A 51 22.23 23.23 26.04
CA LEU A 51 22.59 23.86 27.31
C LEU A 51 23.52 22.97 28.18
N PHE A 52 23.35 21.67 28.12
CA PHE A 52 24.12 20.69 28.90
C PHE A 52 25.18 19.97 28.10
N LEU A 53 25.45 20.42 26.89
CA LEU A 53 26.57 19.95 26.09
C LEU A 53 27.85 20.30 26.81
N SER A 54 28.49 19.29 27.43
CA SER A 54 29.82 19.47 28.00
C SER A 54 30.83 19.49 26.85
N GLY A 55 31.93 20.23 26.99
CA GLY A 55 32.98 20.25 25.98
C GLY A 55 33.67 18.90 25.71
N GLU A 56 33.28 17.85 26.43
CA GLU A 56 33.69 16.46 26.27
C GLU A 56 32.72 15.65 25.41
N ALA A 57 31.51 16.15 25.16
CA ALA A 57 30.50 15.47 24.33
C ALA A 57 30.60 16.02 22.89
N ASP A 58 31.30 15.30 22.01
CA ASP A 58 31.37 15.63 20.57
C ASP A 58 30.09 15.33 19.80
N TYR A 59 28.97 15.13 20.51
CA TYR A 59 27.71 14.74 19.88
C TYR A 59 26.70 15.89 19.85
N GLU A 60 26.42 16.35 18.65
CA GLU A 60 25.33 17.30 18.38
C GLU A 60 24.11 16.58 17.80
N LEU A 61 22.93 16.96 18.23
CA LEU A 61 21.69 16.47 17.66
C LEU A 61 21.54 16.91 16.22
N THR A 62 21.29 15.98 15.32
CA THR A 62 20.96 16.26 13.93
C THR A 62 19.59 16.95 13.83
N LEU A 63 19.34 17.61 12.70
CA LEU A 63 18.06 18.30 12.48
C LEU A 63 16.86 17.37 12.67
N ILE A 64 16.92 16.13 12.16
CA ILE A 64 15.80 15.20 12.27
C ILE A 64 15.56 14.76 13.72
N GLN A 65 16.61 14.57 14.52
CA GLN A 65 16.49 14.26 15.94
C GLN A 65 15.79 15.38 16.70
N ARG A 66 16.17 16.64 16.43
CA ARG A 66 15.50 17.84 17.00
C ARG A 66 14.03 17.90 16.60
N VAL A 67 13.72 17.60 15.33
CA VAL A 67 12.33 17.57 14.85
C VAL A 67 11.51 16.52 15.59
N ILE A 68 12.05 15.29 15.74
CA ILE A 68 11.39 14.21 16.51
C ILE A 68 11.09 14.64 17.94
N MET A 69 12.08 15.18 18.64
CA MET A 69 11.90 15.64 20.02
C MET A 69 10.84 16.72 20.14
N ARG A 70 10.85 17.70 19.24
CA ARG A 70 9.85 18.79 19.22
C ARG A 70 8.44 18.31 18.91
N ILE A 71 8.28 17.31 18.04
CA ILE A 71 6.98 16.73 17.72
C ILE A 71 6.45 15.97 18.93
N ASN A 72 7.27 15.14 19.57
CA ASN A 72 6.89 14.39 20.75
C ASN A 72 6.48 15.30 21.91
N ALA A 73 7.16 16.42 22.09
CA ALA A 73 6.80 17.41 23.12
C ALA A 73 5.43 18.07 22.89
N ARG A 74 5.01 18.25 21.63
CA ARG A 74 3.89 19.12 21.26
C ARG A 74 2.58 18.43 20.96
N TYR A 75 2.62 17.15 20.51
CA TYR A 75 1.44 16.48 20.04
C TYR A 75 1.05 15.32 20.95
N GLN A 76 -0.26 15.08 21.05
CA GLN A 76 -0.81 13.99 21.85
C GLN A 76 -0.61 12.63 21.16
N TYR A 77 -0.90 12.60 19.86
CA TYR A 77 -0.76 11.40 19.04
C TYR A 77 0.37 11.61 18.04
N VAL A 78 1.41 10.83 18.17
CA VAL A 78 2.57 10.90 17.27
C VAL A 78 2.80 9.54 16.64
N ASP A 79 2.95 9.53 15.32
CA ASP A 79 3.31 8.34 14.56
C ASP A 79 4.55 8.64 13.72
N ILE A 80 5.67 7.99 14.06
CA ILE A 80 6.94 8.16 13.37
C ILE A 80 7.30 6.85 12.67
N THR A 81 7.10 6.83 11.37
CA THR A 81 7.60 5.77 10.51
C THR A 81 8.92 6.22 9.91
N GLY A 82 9.98 5.51 10.18
CA GLY A 82 11.29 5.95 9.71
C GLY A 82 12.21 4.81 9.34
N SER A 83 13.11 5.07 8.40
CA SER A 83 14.10 4.11 7.94
C SER A 83 15.00 3.60 9.08
N ARG A 84 15.67 2.48 8.85
CA ARG A 84 16.72 1.99 9.75
C ARG A 84 17.80 3.05 9.94
N SER A 85 18.41 3.07 11.10
CA SER A 85 19.48 4.03 11.48
C SER A 85 19.06 5.50 11.58
N LEU A 86 17.74 5.82 11.56
CA LEU A 86 17.24 7.18 11.78
C LEU A 86 17.40 7.65 13.25
N THR A 87 17.84 6.78 14.15
CA THR A 87 18.00 7.08 15.60
C THR A 87 16.68 7.49 16.31
N LYS A 88 15.56 6.96 15.83
CA LYS A 88 14.20 7.22 16.36
C LYS A 88 14.14 7.00 17.88
N THR A 89 14.54 5.81 18.32
CA THR A 89 14.58 5.41 19.73
C THR A 89 15.40 6.36 20.59
N TYR A 90 16.59 6.73 20.11
CA TYR A 90 17.48 7.66 20.80
C TYR A 90 16.83 9.03 20.99
N SER A 91 16.22 9.58 19.94
CA SER A 91 15.56 10.89 20.00
C SER A 91 14.34 10.89 20.92
N SER A 92 13.52 9.83 20.87
CA SER A 92 12.32 9.74 21.71
C SER A 92 12.66 9.48 23.17
N MET A 93 13.73 8.75 23.46
CA MET A 93 14.18 8.56 24.83
C MET A 93 14.81 9.83 25.42
N ASN A 94 15.60 10.58 24.62
CA ASN A 94 16.11 11.88 25.03
C ASN A 94 14.96 12.83 25.39
N GLU A 95 13.95 12.92 24.52
CA GLU A 95 12.79 13.78 24.76
C GLU A 95 12.03 13.37 26.03
N ALA A 96 11.79 12.06 26.25
CA ALA A 96 11.15 11.59 27.46
C ALA A 96 11.96 11.93 28.72
N MET A 97 13.28 11.82 28.67
CA MET A 97 14.18 12.22 29.76
C MET A 97 14.11 13.73 30.01
N ASP A 98 14.10 14.56 28.97
CA ASP A 98 13.94 16.00 29.08
C ASP A 98 12.59 16.37 29.72
N GLU A 99 11.51 15.75 29.29
CA GLU A 99 10.20 15.94 29.91
C GLU A 99 10.19 15.52 31.39
N MET A 100 10.89 14.45 31.75
CA MET A 100 11.01 14.01 33.14
C MET A 100 11.71 15.03 34.05
N ILE A 101 12.58 15.88 33.49
CA ILE A 101 13.21 17.00 34.18
C ILE A 101 12.26 18.21 34.20
N LEU A 102 11.68 18.55 33.06
CA LEU A 102 10.86 19.75 32.87
C LEU A 102 9.47 19.68 33.49
N TRP A 103 8.98 18.46 33.76
CA TRP A 103 7.65 18.17 34.30
C TRP A 103 7.76 17.20 35.49
N PRO A 104 8.15 17.67 36.67
CA PRO A 104 8.37 16.84 37.86
C PRO A 104 7.19 15.93 38.19
N GLY A 105 7.46 14.64 38.39
CA GLY A 105 6.43 13.64 38.70
C GLY A 105 5.75 13.00 37.48
N ILE A 106 6.20 13.30 36.25
CA ILE A 106 5.67 12.67 35.04
C ILE A 106 6.06 11.18 34.98
N LYS A 107 5.18 10.37 34.39
CA LYS A 107 5.39 8.93 34.25
C LYS A 107 5.22 8.50 32.80
N PHE A 108 6.24 7.83 32.28
CA PHE A 108 6.27 7.22 30.97
C PHE A 108 6.19 5.70 31.06
N SER A 109 5.44 5.09 30.16
CA SER A 109 5.52 3.67 29.84
C SER A 109 6.26 3.51 28.51
N TYR A 110 7.22 2.58 28.49
CA TYR A 110 7.94 2.20 27.26
C TYR A 110 7.54 0.78 26.90
N TYR A 111 6.92 0.59 25.75
CA TYR A 111 6.31 -0.67 25.33
C TYR A 111 6.80 -1.11 23.96
N GLY A 112 6.89 -2.41 23.72
CA GLY A 112 7.30 -2.98 22.44
C GLY A 112 7.09 -4.49 22.38
N PRO A 113 7.63 -5.17 21.36
CA PRO A 113 7.35 -6.58 21.08
C PRO A 113 7.64 -7.55 22.22
N SER A 114 8.68 -7.30 23.01
CA SER A 114 8.95 -8.07 24.23
C SER A 114 9.66 -7.24 25.29
N TYR A 115 9.42 -7.55 26.55
CA TYR A 115 10.08 -6.88 27.68
C TYR A 115 11.60 -7.02 27.61
N LYS A 116 12.11 -8.21 27.29
CA LYS A 116 13.54 -8.48 27.16
C LYS A 116 14.20 -7.64 26.08
N GLN A 117 13.56 -7.51 24.91
CA GLN A 117 14.06 -6.70 23.82
C GLN A 117 14.05 -5.22 24.20
N MET A 118 12.94 -4.75 24.79
CA MET A 118 12.79 -3.36 25.20
C MET A 118 13.76 -2.98 26.32
N ALA A 119 13.97 -3.85 27.32
CA ALA A 119 14.93 -3.61 28.39
C ALA A 119 16.35 -3.45 27.83
N LYS A 120 16.75 -4.31 26.92
CA LYS A 120 18.05 -4.22 26.25
C LYS A 120 18.20 -2.92 25.47
N ILE A 121 17.20 -2.57 24.63
CA ILE A 121 17.23 -1.36 23.82
C ILE A 121 17.28 -0.11 24.70
N ALA A 122 16.40 -0.02 25.69
CA ALA A 122 16.33 1.13 26.58
C ALA A 122 17.61 1.30 27.41
N SER A 123 18.15 0.22 27.98
CA SER A 123 19.42 0.25 28.71
C SER A 123 20.58 0.71 27.83
N GLN A 124 20.70 0.17 26.63
CA GLN A 124 21.75 0.57 25.68
C GLN A 124 21.60 2.03 25.27
N THR A 125 20.39 2.47 24.95
CA THR A 125 20.09 3.86 24.57
C THR A 125 20.39 4.82 25.72
N TYR A 126 19.97 4.48 26.94
CA TYR A 126 20.29 5.29 28.12
C TYR A 126 21.80 5.43 28.36
N ARG A 127 22.55 4.34 28.25
CA ARG A 127 24.02 4.37 28.39
C ARG A 127 24.68 5.23 27.30
N GLN A 128 24.13 5.23 26.10
CA GLN A 128 24.60 6.11 25.04
C GLN A 128 24.29 7.58 25.38
N ILE A 129 23.07 7.89 25.81
CA ILE A 129 22.70 9.24 26.26
C ILE A 129 23.56 9.69 27.45
N GLN A 130 23.85 8.79 28.37
CA GLN A 130 24.72 9.08 29.52
C GLN A 130 26.14 9.45 29.07
N LYS A 131 26.63 8.84 28.03
CA LYS A 131 27.94 9.16 27.43
C LYS A 131 27.88 10.50 26.67
N ASP A 132 26.85 10.70 25.87
CA ASP A 132 26.72 11.87 25.01
C ASP A 132 26.35 13.13 25.79
N TYR A 133 25.47 12.98 26.82
CA TYR A 133 24.95 14.09 27.63
C TYR A 133 25.07 13.80 29.15
N PRO A 134 26.26 13.71 29.71
CA PRO A 134 26.46 13.40 31.15
C PRO A 134 25.81 14.43 32.06
N GLY A 135 25.72 15.69 31.62
CA GLY A 135 25.06 16.76 32.32
C GLY A 135 23.55 16.54 32.54
N ILE A 136 22.87 15.91 31.60
CA ILE A 136 21.47 15.52 31.70
C ILE A 136 21.35 14.21 32.49
N ALA A 137 22.15 13.22 32.12
CA ALA A 137 22.03 11.88 32.67
C ALA A 137 22.28 11.81 34.23
N LYS A 138 23.08 12.71 34.78
CA LYS A 138 23.32 12.80 36.24
C LYS A 138 22.07 13.07 37.09
N HIS A 139 20.98 13.53 36.46
CA HIS A 139 19.71 13.78 37.12
C HIS A 139 18.84 12.53 37.26
N PHE A 140 19.28 11.41 36.67
CA PHE A 140 18.53 10.16 36.68
C PHE A 140 19.17 9.11 37.59
N ILE A 141 18.29 8.36 38.24
CA ILE A 141 18.62 7.20 39.05
C ILE A 141 18.17 5.96 38.27
N VAL A 142 19.07 4.98 38.11
CA VAL A 142 18.71 3.69 37.51
C VAL A 142 18.14 2.81 38.62
N ASP A 143 16.81 2.67 38.67
CA ASP A 143 16.12 1.87 39.67
C ASP A 143 16.20 0.36 39.35
N SER A 144 16.21 0.00 38.07
CA SER A 144 16.33 -1.38 37.60
C SER A 144 16.98 -1.43 36.24
N ASP A 145 17.96 -2.33 36.08
CA ASP A 145 18.60 -2.66 34.79
C ASP A 145 18.88 -4.17 34.76
N SER A 146 17.89 -4.95 34.35
CA SER A 146 17.97 -6.40 34.22
C SER A 146 17.54 -6.88 32.86
N ALA A 147 17.60 -8.20 32.61
CA ALA A 147 17.31 -8.76 31.29
C ALA A 147 15.90 -8.44 30.77
N ASP A 148 14.94 -8.22 31.65
CA ASP A 148 13.52 -8.01 31.31
C ASP A 148 12.93 -6.73 31.93
N LYS A 149 13.75 -5.94 32.64
CA LYS A 149 13.31 -4.71 33.30
C LYS A 149 14.33 -3.61 33.09
N PHE A 150 13.83 -2.46 32.71
CA PHE A 150 14.60 -1.22 32.76
C PHE A 150 13.71 -0.12 33.30
N GLN A 151 14.22 0.60 34.29
CA GLN A 151 13.54 1.73 34.91
C GLN A 151 14.54 2.80 35.31
N ILE A 152 14.23 4.03 34.97
CA ILE A 152 14.92 5.23 35.44
C ILE A 152 13.91 6.17 36.11
N SER A 153 14.38 6.88 37.14
CA SER A 153 13.59 7.89 37.82
C SER A 153 14.41 9.16 38.09
N THR A 154 13.70 10.23 38.48
CA THR A 154 14.33 11.47 38.96
C THR A 154 14.03 11.66 40.42
N PRO A 155 14.87 12.43 41.16
CA PRO A 155 14.58 12.81 42.57
C PRO A 155 13.23 13.53 42.73
N PHE A 156 12.66 14.03 41.66
CA PHE A 156 11.38 14.75 41.65
C PHE A 156 10.17 13.85 41.38
N GLY A 157 10.36 12.52 41.38
CA GLY A 157 9.28 11.54 41.25
C GLY A 157 8.85 11.22 39.83
N SER A 158 9.57 11.74 38.80
CA SER A 158 9.36 11.32 37.42
C SER A 158 9.93 9.93 37.22
N ARG A 159 9.32 9.16 36.29
CA ARG A 159 9.70 7.78 36.01
C ARG A 159 9.48 7.41 34.57
N LEU A 160 10.43 6.71 33.98
CA LEU A 160 10.26 5.96 32.72
C LEU A 160 10.52 4.48 33.01
N ALA A 161 9.57 3.62 32.66
CA ALA A 161 9.68 2.20 32.91
C ALA A 161 9.15 1.37 31.76
N ILE A 162 9.77 0.23 31.52
CA ILE A 162 9.23 -0.80 30.64
C ILE A 162 8.18 -1.54 31.44
N THR A 163 6.91 -1.29 31.12
CA THR A 163 5.80 -1.85 31.87
C THR A 163 4.61 -2.17 30.97
N ALA A 164 4.00 -3.34 31.24
CA ALA A 164 2.60 -3.63 30.93
C ALA A 164 1.87 -3.99 32.23
N PHE A 165 1.96 -3.15 33.26
CA PHE A 165 1.30 -3.47 34.51
C PHE A 165 -0.16 -3.04 34.51
N ARG A 166 -1.06 -4.01 34.62
CA ARG A 166 -2.44 -3.72 35.01
C ARG A 166 -2.44 -2.97 36.34
N GLY A 167 -2.97 -1.74 36.31
CA GLY A 167 -3.11 -0.91 37.52
C GLY A 167 -2.10 0.24 37.62
N ASP A 168 -1.04 0.29 36.85
CA ASP A 168 -0.17 1.47 36.83
C ASP A 168 -0.76 2.52 35.85
N ASN A 169 -0.74 3.78 36.30
CA ASN A 169 -1.25 4.90 35.51
C ASN A 169 -0.08 5.79 35.12
N VAL A 170 -0.05 6.14 33.81
CA VAL A 170 1.01 6.94 33.24
C VAL A 170 0.44 8.17 32.51
N HIS A 171 1.31 9.15 32.25
CA HIS A 171 1.00 10.34 31.49
C HIS A 171 1.19 10.13 29.99
N ALA A 172 2.16 9.29 29.62
CA ALA A 172 2.54 9.03 28.25
C ALA A 172 2.97 7.58 28.03
N VAL A 173 2.82 7.09 26.81
CA VAL A 173 3.38 5.82 26.34
C VAL A 173 4.18 6.04 25.05
N ILE A 174 5.33 5.38 24.98
CA ILE A 174 6.14 5.25 23.78
C ILE A 174 6.07 3.78 23.37
N ALA A 175 5.48 3.51 22.19
CA ALA A 175 5.40 2.18 21.61
C ALA A 175 6.46 2.05 20.52
N GLU A 176 7.46 1.22 20.78
CA GLU A 176 8.60 0.97 19.90
C GLU A 176 8.35 -0.25 19.04
N GLU A 177 8.90 -0.28 17.81
CA GLU A 177 8.75 -1.36 16.85
C GLU A 177 7.28 -1.75 16.63
N TYR A 178 6.42 -0.74 16.55
CA TYR A 178 4.96 -0.87 16.51
C TYR A 178 4.44 -1.68 15.33
N ALA A 179 5.16 -1.75 14.21
CA ALA A 179 4.82 -2.54 13.04
C ALA A 179 5.44 -3.95 13.02
N GLN A 180 6.23 -4.34 14.04
CA GLN A 180 6.92 -5.63 14.02
C GLN A 180 5.94 -6.81 13.99
N GLU A 181 6.09 -7.69 12.99
CA GLU A 181 5.19 -8.83 12.74
C GLU A 181 5.78 -10.18 13.18
N LYS A 182 7.10 -10.27 13.39
CA LYS A 182 7.81 -11.54 13.65
C LYS A 182 8.79 -11.40 14.83
N ASP A 183 9.01 -12.46 15.54
CA ASP A 183 10.08 -12.86 16.43
C ASP A 183 10.55 -11.85 17.51
N PRO A 184 9.77 -11.56 18.50
CA PRO A 184 8.35 -11.72 18.68
C PRO A 184 7.55 -10.59 18.01
N PRO A 185 6.30 -10.82 17.62
CA PRO A 185 5.46 -9.78 17.03
C PRO A 185 5.04 -8.77 18.10
N PHE A 186 4.75 -7.54 17.65
CA PHE A 186 4.13 -6.53 18.52
C PHE A 186 2.70 -6.96 18.88
N ASP A 187 2.38 -7.05 20.17
CA ASP A 187 1.04 -7.40 20.62
C ASP A 187 0.11 -6.18 20.64
N ALA A 188 -0.56 -5.96 19.50
CA ALA A 188 -1.50 -4.85 19.34
C ALA A 188 -2.77 -5.02 20.16
N GLU A 189 -3.14 -6.25 20.54
CA GLU A 189 -4.31 -6.49 21.36
C GLU A 189 -4.01 -6.14 22.83
N GLU A 190 -2.88 -6.61 23.37
CA GLU A 190 -2.43 -6.22 24.71
C GLU A 190 -2.22 -4.71 24.80
N TYR A 191 -1.59 -4.11 23.80
CA TYR A 191 -1.39 -2.67 23.74
C TYR A 191 -2.70 -1.91 23.85
N ARG A 192 -3.72 -2.27 23.07
CA ARG A 192 -5.04 -1.61 23.10
C ARG A 192 -5.83 -1.88 24.37
N ARG A 193 -5.74 -3.09 24.94
CA ARG A 193 -6.56 -3.51 26.07
C ARG A 193 -5.96 -3.20 27.43
N VAL A 194 -4.64 -3.09 27.52
CA VAL A 194 -3.92 -2.95 28.79
C VAL A 194 -3.13 -1.65 28.83
N VAL A 195 -2.29 -1.41 27.82
CA VAL A 195 -1.35 -0.28 27.82
C VAL A 195 -2.06 1.06 27.61
N LEU A 196 -2.83 1.20 26.53
CA LEU A 196 -3.54 2.47 26.24
C LEU A 196 -4.49 2.91 27.37
N PRO A 197 -5.29 2.05 28.00
CA PRO A 197 -6.12 2.44 29.15
C PRO A 197 -5.34 2.91 30.38
N SER A 198 -4.03 2.57 30.50
CA SER A 198 -3.18 3.07 31.57
C SER A 198 -2.74 4.54 31.36
N VAL A 199 -2.81 5.04 30.11
CA VAL A 199 -2.46 6.43 29.76
C VAL A 199 -3.63 7.35 30.09
N ARG A 200 -3.80 7.64 31.37
CA ARG A 200 -4.95 8.41 31.89
C ARG A 200 -4.59 9.48 32.92
N LEU A 201 -3.31 9.68 33.20
CA LEU A 201 -2.90 10.75 34.08
C LEU A 201 -2.84 12.07 33.35
N ALA A 202 -3.46 13.10 33.92
CA ALA A 202 -3.24 14.47 33.54
C ALA A 202 -2.20 15.09 34.48
N TYR A 203 -1.30 15.89 33.95
CA TYR A 203 -0.34 16.59 34.75
C TYR A 203 -1.03 17.60 35.67
N LYS A 204 -0.57 17.69 36.91
CA LYS A 204 -1.16 18.56 37.95
C LYS A 204 -0.09 19.41 38.59
N THR A 205 -0.34 20.71 38.64
CA THR A 205 0.46 21.65 39.43
C THR A 205 -0.38 22.13 40.62
N LYS A 206 0.15 21.97 41.84
CA LYS A 206 -0.56 22.29 43.11
C LYS A 206 -1.98 21.71 43.16
N GLY A 207 -2.16 20.44 42.70
CA GLY A 207 -3.42 19.71 42.73
C GLY A 207 -4.43 20.06 41.60
N LYS A 208 -4.19 21.09 40.82
CA LYS A 208 -5.03 21.49 39.68
C LYS A 208 -4.44 20.97 38.38
N LYS A 209 -5.30 20.60 37.42
CA LYS A 209 -4.84 20.22 36.05
C LYS A 209 -4.06 21.37 35.44
N ASP A 210 -2.86 21.07 34.97
CA ASP A 210 -2.02 22.00 34.24
C ASP A 210 -2.19 21.72 32.74
N MET A 211 -2.90 22.59 32.06
CA MET A 211 -3.21 22.46 30.63
C MET A 211 -2.04 22.89 29.73
N THR A 212 -0.93 23.30 30.29
CA THR A 212 0.29 23.60 29.52
C THR A 212 1.04 22.33 29.12
N TYR A 213 0.78 21.21 29.81
CA TYR A 213 1.25 19.89 29.40
C TYR A 213 0.23 19.22 28.49
N VAL A 214 0.70 18.67 27.37
CA VAL A 214 -0.12 17.88 26.45
C VAL A 214 -0.48 16.55 27.14
N PRO A 215 -1.76 16.30 27.47
CA PRO A 215 -2.14 15.13 28.25
C PRO A 215 -2.26 13.87 27.38
N TYR A 216 -2.12 12.70 28.02
CA TYR A 216 -2.44 11.39 27.42
C TYR A 216 -1.64 11.09 26.15
N LYS A 217 -0.35 11.38 26.15
CA LYS A 217 0.53 11.19 24.99
C LYS A 217 0.64 9.73 24.56
N GLN A 218 0.52 9.49 23.29
CA GLN A 218 0.67 8.20 22.64
C GLN A 218 1.60 8.35 21.45
N HIS A 219 2.83 7.88 21.57
CA HIS A 219 3.84 7.95 20.56
C HIS A 219 4.12 6.54 20.02
N THR A 220 3.99 6.36 18.72
CA THR A 220 4.32 5.13 18.01
C THR A 220 5.54 5.35 17.13
N ILE A 221 6.50 4.45 17.24
CA ILE A 221 7.78 4.55 16.55
C ILE A 221 8.07 3.20 15.89
N THR A 222 8.30 3.21 14.58
CA THR A 222 8.49 1.98 13.83
C THR A 222 9.23 2.21 12.51
N SER A 223 9.68 1.13 11.86
CA SER A 223 9.85 1.08 10.42
C SER A 223 8.50 0.78 9.76
N ALA A 224 8.36 1.03 8.46
CA ALA A 224 7.09 0.73 7.79
C ALA A 224 6.80 -0.77 7.81
N GLY A 225 5.54 -1.10 7.98
CA GLY A 225 5.02 -2.46 7.92
C GLY A 225 4.27 -2.74 6.63
N ARG A 226 3.32 -3.66 6.71
CA ARG A 226 2.36 -3.92 5.64
C ARG A 226 1.08 -3.12 5.87
N ARG A 227 0.36 -2.81 4.79
CA ARG A 227 -0.92 -2.08 4.87
C ARG A 227 -2.01 -2.84 5.62
N GLN A 228 -1.89 -4.15 5.76
CA GLN A 228 -2.79 -4.98 6.57
C GLN A 228 -2.43 -4.99 8.06
N ASN A 229 -1.31 -4.40 8.43
CA ASN A 229 -0.84 -4.32 9.80
C ASN A 229 -1.61 -3.24 10.57
N HIS A 230 -1.81 -3.47 11.88
CA HIS A 230 -2.45 -2.51 12.80
C HIS A 230 -1.75 -1.15 12.84
N SER A 231 -0.44 -1.11 12.56
CA SER A 231 0.34 0.13 12.50
C SER A 231 -0.15 1.04 11.39
N TYR A 232 -0.47 0.50 10.21
CA TYR A 232 -1.02 1.28 9.11
C TYR A 232 -2.40 1.85 9.45
N GLU A 233 -3.30 1.04 10.05
CA GLU A 233 -4.62 1.52 10.49
C GLU A 233 -4.50 2.67 11.51
N THR A 234 -3.53 2.58 12.43
CA THR A 234 -3.27 3.62 13.43
C THR A 234 -2.72 4.89 12.79
N ARG A 235 -1.76 4.75 11.88
CA ARG A 235 -1.17 5.85 11.10
C ARG A 235 -2.24 6.61 10.31
N GLU A 236 -3.10 5.92 9.57
CA GLU A 236 -4.18 6.53 8.79
C GLU A 236 -5.19 7.28 9.68
N ARG A 237 -5.48 6.72 10.85
CA ARG A 237 -6.32 7.40 11.85
C ARG A 237 -5.65 8.67 12.35
N HIS A 238 -4.38 8.63 12.76
CA HIS A 238 -3.64 9.80 13.23
C HIS A 238 -3.45 10.84 12.11
N TYR A 239 -3.22 10.40 10.87
CA TYR A 239 -3.16 11.28 9.72
C TYR A 239 -4.49 12.02 9.48
N THR A 240 -5.61 11.32 9.59
CA THR A 240 -6.93 11.94 9.51
C THR A 240 -7.17 12.97 10.63
N MET A 241 -6.73 12.66 11.86
CA MET A 241 -6.79 13.59 12.99
C MET A 241 -5.91 14.84 12.73
N MET A 242 -4.69 14.64 12.22
CA MET A 242 -3.78 15.73 11.86
C MET A 242 -4.41 16.65 10.80
N GLN A 243 -5.05 16.09 9.76
CA GLN A 243 -5.75 16.87 8.73
C GLN A 243 -6.92 17.69 9.29
N ARG A 244 -7.55 17.26 10.38
CA ARG A 244 -8.61 17.98 11.08
C ARG A 244 -8.08 19.03 12.05
N GLY A 245 -6.76 19.19 12.18
CA GLY A 245 -6.15 20.11 13.13
C GLY A 245 -6.21 19.63 14.59
N GLU A 246 -6.46 18.35 14.83
CA GLU A 246 -6.38 17.75 16.14
C GLU A 246 -4.91 17.60 16.59
N SER A 247 -4.68 17.30 17.88
CA SER A 247 -3.33 17.17 18.43
C SER A 247 -2.68 15.83 18.00
N ALA A 248 -2.46 15.68 16.71
CA ALA A 248 -1.84 14.51 16.08
C ALA A 248 -0.77 14.93 15.08
N PHE A 249 0.29 14.14 14.96
CA PHE A 249 1.35 14.33 13.96
C PHE A 249 1.81 12.97 13.40
N VAL A 250 1.84 12.87 12.08
CA VAL A 250 2.34 11.70 11.35
C VAL A 250 3.53 12.11 10.52
N MET A 251 4.61 11.37 10.61
CA MET A 251 5.85 11.63 9.88
C MET A 251 6.44 10.34 9.33
N ASP A 252 6.67 10.32 8.01
CA ASP A 252 7.40 9.26 7.32
C ASP A 252 8.77 9.80 6.91
N VAL A 253 9.86 9.12 7.30
CA VAL A 253 11.22 9.59 7.07
C VAL A 253 12.04 8.52 6.33
N PRO A 254 12.26 8.70 5.02
CA PRO A 254 13.04 7.77 4.21
C PRO A 254 14.55 7.91 4.49
N PHE A 255 15.32 6.94 4.01
CA PHE A 255 16.79 6.88 4.20
C PHE A 255 17.54 8.03 3.56
N ASP A 256 16.98 8.68 2.55
CA ASP A 256 17.58 9.86 1.91
C ASP A 256 17.89 10.98 2.92
N VAL A 257 17.04 11.13 3.94
CA VAL A 257 17.25 12.10 5.02
C VAL A 257 18.51 11.76 5.83
N ILE A 258 18.75 10.46 6.07
CA ILE A 258 19.96 9.98 6.77
C ILE A 258 21.23 10.31 5.97
N LEU A 259 21.19 10.12 4.67
CA LEU A 259 22.30 10.43 3.77
C LEU A 259 22.52 11.94 3.65
N LEU A 260 21.44 12.71 3.50
CA LEU A 260 21.49 14.18 3.43
C LEU A 260 22.10 14.80 4.69
N LEU A 261 21.76 14.26 5.86
CA LEU A 261 22.30 14.67 7.15
C LEU A 261 23.65 14.03 7.50
N GLN A 262 24.24 13.29 6.57
CA GLN A 262 25.55 12.61 6.71
C GLN A 262 25.63 11.66 7.93
N MET A 263 24.49 11.15 8.40
CA MET A 263 24.43 10.21 9.52
C MET A 263 25.01 8.83 9.14
N ARG A 264 24.98 8.49 7.86
CA ARG A 264 25.56 7.27 7.26
C ARG A 264 26.16 7.60 5.89
N PRO A 265 27.25 6.91 5.48
CA PRO A 265 27.80 7.07 4.14
C PRO A 265 26.93 6.37 3.08
N TRP A 266 27.00 6.81 1.83
CA TRP A 266 26.24 6.24 0.70
C TRP A 266 26.46 4.73 0.52
N GLN A 267 27.70 4.26 0.70
CA GLN A 267 28.08 2.85 0.57
C GLN A 267 27.30 1.93 1.52
N TRP A 268 26.88 2.45 2.68
CA TRP A 268 26.01 1.72 3.61
C TRP A 268 24.64 1.41 2.98
N ALA A 269 24.03 2.37 2.28
CA ALA A 269 22.76 2.16 1.61
C ALA A 269 22.88 1.18 0.43
N GLU A 270 23.94 1.28 -0.36
CA GLU A 270 24.22 0.34 -1.46
C GLU A 270 24.40 -1.09 -0.95
N GLY A 271 25.14 -1.29 0.15
CA GLY A 271 25.32 -2.59 0.78
C GLY A 271 23.98 -3.22 1.19
N LEU A 272 23.13 -2.45 1.86
CA LEU A 272 21.79 -2.93 2.28
C LEU A 272 20.87 -3.21 1.08
N LYS A 273 20.96 -2.41 0.01
CA LYS A 273 20.15 -2.63 -1.19
C LYS A 273 20.49 -3.94 -1.90
N ALA A 274 21.73 -4.41 -1.78
CA ALA A 274 22.15 -5.71 -2.30
C ALA A 274 21.64 -6.91 -1.46
N GLU A 275 21.34 -6.68 -0.17
CA GLU A 275 20.92 -7.73 0.77
C GLU A 275 19.41 -7.84 0.92
N LEU A 276 18.67 -6.71 0.77
CA LEU A 276 17.22 -6.65 0.97
C LEU A 276 16.47 -6.94 -0.32
N THR A 277 15.32 -7.59 -0.19
CA THR A 277 14.36 -7.67 -1.30
C THR A 277 13.77 -6.28 -1.61
N PRO A 278 13.24 -6.04 -2.82
CA PRO A 278 12.62 -4.75 -3.14
C PRO A 278 11.53 -4.31 -2.14
N GLU A 279 10.69 -5.24 -1.68
CA GLU A 279 9.64 -4.97 -0.70
C GLU A 279 10.20 -4.64 0.69
N GLU A 280 11.25 -5.35 1.11
CA GLU A 280 11.95 -5.04 2.38
C GLU A 280 12.65 -3.69 2.28
N TRP A 281 13.28 -3.38 1.14
CA TRP A 281 13.88 -2.07 0.90
C TRP A 281 12.85 -0.94 1.05
N MET A 282 11.68 -1.08 0.41
CA MET A 282 10.60 -0.09 0.52
C MET A 282 10.16 0.12 1.97
N ARG A 283 10.01 -0.96 2.75
CA ARG A 283 9.57 -0.86 4.16
C ARG A 283 10.67 -0.30 5.06
N GLU A 284 11.84 -0.89 4.99
CA GLU A 284 12.91 -0.66 5.97
C GLU A 284 13.72 0.62 5.69
N MET A 285 13.80 1.01 4.41
CA MET A 285 14.63 2.13 3.97
C MET A 285 13.81 3.31 3.46
N GLU A 286 12.77 3.08 2.66
CA GLU A 286 11.96 4.16 2.08
C GLU A 286 10.78 4.56 2.97
N SER A 287 10.60 3.91 4.12
CA SER A 287 9.49 4.16 5.06
C SER A 287 8.11 4.02 4.39
N TYR A 288 8.01 3.15 3.40
CA TYR A 288 6.80 2.94 2.60
C TYR A 288 6.06 1.67 3.02
N TYR A 289 4.79 1.81 3.41
CA TYR A 289 3.94 0.67 3.75
C TYR A 289 3.58 -0.13 2.49
N THR A 290 4.05 -1.39 2.43
CA THR A 290 3.78 -2.27 1.31
C THR A 290 2.45 -3.01 1.48
N GLY A 291 1.79 -3.36 0.36
CA GLY A 291 0.55 -4.13 0.40
C GLY A 291 0.73 -5.63 0.26
N THR A 292 1.91 -6.07 -0.18
CA THR A 292 2.18 -7.45 -0.59
C THR A 292 2.84 -8.28 0.51
N ASP A 293 2.58 -9.58 0.50
CA ASP A 293 3.21 -10.58 1.37
C ASP A 293 4.53 -11.08 0.75
N GLU A 294 5.24 -11.99 1.44
CA GLU A 294 6.47 -12.64 0.97
C GLU A 294 6.32 -13.33 -0.39
N ASN A 295 5.09 -13.78 -0.73
CA ASN A 295 4.77 -14.41 -2.01
C ASN A 295 3.58 -13.71 -2.68
N PRO A 296 3.70 -12.45 -3.11
CA PRO A 296 2.60 -11.76 -3.76
C PRO A 296 2.26 -12.41 -5.11
N ILE A 297 1.02 -12.27 -5.56
CA ILE A 297 0.65 -12.62 -6.94
C ILE A 297 1.23 -11.57 -7.90
N VAL A 298 1.14 -10.30 -7.51
CA VAL A 298 1.73 -9.17 -8.24
C VAL A 298 2.42 -8.27 -7.23
N SER A 299 3.67 -7.88 -7.49
CA SER A 299 4.42 -7.00 -6.60
C SER A 299 3.86 -5.57 -6.61
N ASP A 300 4.08 -4.81 -5.52
CA ASP A 300 3.65 -3.41 -5.44
C ASP A 300 4.31 -2.53 -6.51
N ALA A 301 5.56 -2.80 -6.84
CA ALA A 301 6.27 -2.10 -7.92
C ALA A 301 5.55 -2.31 -9.26
N THR A 302 5.28 -3.57 -9.61
CA THR A 302 4.57 -3.91 -10.85
C THR A 302 3.15 -3.34 -10.88
N LEU A 303 2.43 -3.34 -9.74
CA LEU A 303 1.10 -2.71 -9.64
C LEU A 303 1.16 -1.20 -9.86
N SER A 304 2.18 -0.54 -9.29
CA SER A 304 2.38 0.90 -9.47
C SER A 304 2.66 1.25 -10.93
N GLU A 305 3.54 0.49 -11.59
CA GLU A 305 3.87 0.66 -13.01
C GLU A 305 2.68 0.37 -13.93
N SER A 306 1.83 -0.60 -13.56
CA SER A 306 0.62 -0.93 -14.31
C SER A 306 -0.46 0.16 -14.25
N ARG A 307 -0.36 1.13 -13.32
CA ARG A 307 -1.32 2.23 -13.17
C ARG A 307 -1.03 3.42 -14.08
N CYS A 308 -0.82 3.15 -15.35
CA CYS A 308 -0.43 4.12 -16.37
C CYS A 308 -1.60 4.57 -17.29
N LEU A 309 -2.76 3.90 -17.25
CA LEU A 309 -3.91 4.25 -18.08
C LEU A 309 -4.58 5.52 -17.55
N MET A 310 -4.44 6.62 -18.29
CA MET A 310 -4.94 7.92 -17.86
C MET A 310 -6.45 8.04 -17.90
N MET A 311 -7.08 7.56 -18.99
CA MET A 311 -8.49 7.83 -19.26
C MET A 311 -9.32 6.54 -19.20
N MET A 312 -10.41 6.58 -18.43
CA MET A 312 -11.41 5.53 -18.45
C MET A 312 -12.25 5.56 -19.74
N GLU A 313 -12.87 4.45 -20.08
CA GLU A 313 -13.85 4.38 -21.17
C GLU A 313 -15.17 3.81 -20.64
N GLU A 314 -16.22 4.63 -20.61
CA GLU A 314 -17.55 4.18 -20.21
C GLU A 314 -18.34 3.57 -21.37
N HIS A 315 -17.97 3.93 -22.59
CA HIS A 315 -18.56 3.46 -23.83
C HIS A 315 -17.47 3.06 -24.80
N HIS A 316 -17.85 2.29 -25.81
CA HIS A 316 -16.99 2.03 -26.95
C HIS A 316 -16.59 3.36 -27.61
N CYS A 317 -15.29 3.67 -27.57
CA CYS A 317 -14.75 4.84 -28.26
C CYS A 317 -14.52 4.51 -29.74
N CYS A 318 -15.57 4.58 -30.54
CA CYS A 318 -15.44 4.63 -32.01
C CYS A 318 -15.16 6.06 -32.46
N PHE A 319 -13.94 6.30 -32.92
CA PHE A 319 -13.55 7.61 -33.46
C PHE A 319 -14.11 7.89 -34.82
N ASP A 320 -14.48 6.86 -35.54
CA ASP A 320 -14.89 6.98 -36.94
C ASP A 320 -16.12 6.09 -37.17
N LYS A 321 -17.27 6.71 -37.41
CA LYS A 321 -18.51 5.98 -37.72
C LYS A 321 -18.38 5.11 -38.96
N ASP A 322 -17.42 5.43 -39.83
CA ASP A 322 -17.15 4.74 -41.10
C ASP A 322 -16.05 3.70 -40.97
N ASN A 323 -15.27 3.68 -39.86
CA ASN A 323 -14.19 2.74 -39.62
C ASN A 323 -14.67 1.62 -38.69
N LYS A 324 -15.18 0.53 -39.27
CA LYS A 324 -15.44 -0.70 -38.53
C LYS A 324 -14.11 -1.18 -37.95
N LEU A 325 -13.98 -1.12 -36.60
CA LEU A 325 -12.81 -1.68 -35.95
C LEU A 325 -12.68 -3.14 -36.33
N ASN A 326 -11.52 -3.49 -36.89
CA ASN A 326 -11.21 -4.88 -37.16
C ASN A 326 -11.16 -5.63 -35.83
N PRO A 327 -11.96 -6.72 -35.64
CA PRO A 327 -11.94 -7.51 -34.43
C PRO A 327 -10.56 -8.09 -34.08
N GLU A 328 -9.66 -8.17 -35.08
CA GLU A 328 -8.26 -8.54 -34.81
C GLU A 328 -7.48 -7.43 -34.10
N ASP A 329 -7.86 -6.16 -34.24
CA ASP A 329 -7.11 -5.02 -33.72
C ASP A 329 -7.61 -4.55 -32.38
N VAL A 330 -8.93 -4.51 -32.13
CA VAL A 330 -9.52 -4.09 -30.86
C VAL A 330 -10.73 -4.95 -30.51
N ILE A 331 -10.76 -5.46 -29.28
CA ILE A 331 -11.92 -6.16 -28.70
C ILE A 331 -12.16 -5.68 -27.27
N TYR A 332 -13.40 -5.78 -26.80
CA TYR A 332 -13.76 -5.54 -25.41
C TYR A 332 -14.21 -6.83 -24.74
N VAL A 333 -13.80 -7.04 -23.50
CA VAL A 333 -14.26 -8.17 -22.70
C VAL A 333 -14.75 -7.67 -21.35
N VAL A 334 -15.99 -7.96 -21.04
CA VAL A 334 -16.61 -7.72 -19.73
C VAL A 334 -16.45 -8.97 -18.89
N GLY A 335 -15.58 -8.96 -17.91
CA GLY A 335 -15.50 -10.01 -16.90
C GLY A 335 -16.52 -9.77 -15.80
N TYR A 336 -17.18 -10.82 -15.34
CA TYR A 336 -18.21 -10.72 -14.32
C TYR A 336 -18.06 -11.79 -13.25
N ASP A 337 -17.91 -11.33 -12.02
CA ASP A 337 -17.93 -12.18 -10.82
C ASP A 337 -19.30 -12.12 -10.16
N VAL A 338 -19.94 -13.29 -10.02
CA VAL A 338 -21.33 -13.42 -9.58
C VAL A 338 -21.38 -13.63 -8.08
N SER A 339 -22.27 -12.92 -7.40
CA SER A 339 -22.58 -13.18 -5.99
C SER A 339 -24.06 -13.33 -5.76
N TYR A 340 -24.46 -14.12 -4.74
CA TYR A 340 -25.86 -14.41 -4.42
C TYR A 340 -26.30 -13.92 -3.03
N ALA A 341 -25.37 -13.61 -2.14
CA ALA A 341 -25.68 -13.30 -0.76
C ALA A 341 -25.47 -11.81 -0.45
N SER A 342 -26.45 -11.15 0.15
CA SER A 342 -26.35 -9.78 0.64
C SER A 342 -25.98 -9.75 2.13
N GLY A 343 -25.12 -8.81 2.56
CA GLY A 343 -24.74 -8.59 3.96
C GLY A 343 -23.32 -8.01 4.10
N ALA A 344 -23.04 -7.44 5.26
CA ALA A 344 -21.79 -6.68 5.51
C ALA A 344 -20.48 -7.47 5.35
N ARG A 345 -20.56 -8.80 5.28
CA ARG A 345 -19.40 -9.70 5.07
C ARG A 345 -19.41 -10.41 3.72
N ASN A 346 -20.36 -10.08 2.85
CA ASN A 346 -20.61 -10.85 1.65
C ASN A 346 -19.93 -10.24 0.44
N ALA A 347 -19.58 -11.13 -0.50
CA ALA A 347 -19.08 -10.78 -1.79
C ALA A 347 -20.10 -9.93 -2.56
N LYS A 348 -19.62 -8.96 -3.30
CA LYS A 348 -20.41 -8.16 -4.23
C LYS A 348 -20.37 -8.78 -5.62
N CYS A 349 -21.33 -8.42 -6.45
CA CYS A 349 -21.20 -8.64 -7.87
C CYS A 349 -20.22 -7.61 -8.42
N ALA A 350 -19.23 -8.03 -9.20
CA ALA A 350 -18.26 -7.13 -9.78
C ALA A 350 -18.14 -7.33 -11.30
N ALA A 351 -18.01 -6.22 -12.01
CA ALA A 351 -17.72 -6.21 -13.45
C ALA A 351 -16.45 -5.41 -13.72
N ALA A 352 -15.57 -5.99 -14.54
CA ALA A 352 -14.37 -5.35 -15.05
C ALA A 352 -14.37 -5.40 -16.57
N VAL A 353 -14.25 -4.25 -17.23
CA VAL A 353 -14.17 -4.17 -18.69
C VAL A 353 -12.74 -3.93 -19.09
N ILE A 354 -12.20 -4.83 -19.90
CA ILE A 354 -10.89 -4.66 -20.52
C ILE A 354 -11.04 -4.38 -22.02
N LYS A 355 -10.30 -3.38 -22.47
CA LYS A 355 -10.05 -3.13 -23.88
C LYS A 355 -8.77 -3.87 -24.26
N CYS A 356 -8.85 -4.73 -25.23
CA CYS A 356 -7.72 -5.48 -25.73
C CYS A 356 -7.30 -4.92 -27.08
N THR A 357 -6.13 -4.30 -27.15
CA THR A 357 -5.58 -3.69 -28.35
C THR A 357 -4.38 -4.51 -28.82
N LYS A 358 -4.36 -4.85 -30.10
CA LYS A 358 -3.27 -5.58 -30.73
C LYS A 358 -1.97 -4.78 -30.66
N GLN A 359 -0.95 -5.40 -30.09
CA GLN A 359 0.43 -4.89 -30.12
C GLN A 359 1.29 -5.78 -31.00
N THR A 360 1.95 -5.16 -31.97
CA THR A 360 2.95 -5.83 -32.81
C THR A 360 4.31 -5.62 -32.17
N VAL A 361 4.85 -6.65 -31.53
CA VAL A 361 6.19 -6.62 -30.94
C VAL A 361 7.18 -7.15 -31.96
N TRP A 362 8.16 -6.32 -32.33
CA TRP A 362 9.19 -6.71 -33.33
C TRP A 362 9.88 -8.02 -32.90
N MET A 363 9.91 -9.00 -33.80
CA MET A 363 10.40 -10.38 -33.58
C MET A 363 9.66 -11.23 -32.53
N LYS A 364 8.57 -10.77 -31.94
CA LYS A 364 7.74 -11.56 -31.02
C LYS A 364 6.34 -11.77 -31.59
N LYS A 365 5.61 -12.76 -31.06
CA LYS A 365 4.22 -12.99 -31.45
C LYS A 365 3.36 -11.79 -31.06
N ASP A 366 2.46 -11.38 -31.94
CA ASP A 366 1.47 -10.35 -31.63
C ASP A 366 0.67 -10.76 -30.40
N LYS A 367 0.37 -9.79 -29.54
CA LYS A 367 -0.36 -9.96 -28.29
C LYS A 367 -1.38 -8.86 -28.12
N TYR A 368 -2.37 -9.09 -27.27
CA TYR A 368 -3.25 -8.03 -26.80
C TYR A 368 -2.67 -7.33 -25.58
N LEU A 369 -2.54 -6.00 -25.64
CA LEU A 369 -2.47 -5.15 -24.47
C LEU A 369 -3.87 -5.08 -23.86
N LYS A 370 -3.99 -5.35 -22.58
CA LYS A 370 -5.24 -5.40 -21.84
C LYS A 370 -5.37 -4.18 -20.93
N GLN A 371 -6.22 -3.25 -21.29
CA GLN A 371 -6.45 -2.02 -20.56
C GLN A 371 -7.76 -2.14 -19.76
N ALA A 372 -7.69 -2.12 -18.45
CA ALA A 372 -8.88 -2.13 -17.59
C ALA A 372 -9.53 -0.74 -17.61
N VAL A 373 -10.39 -0.51 -18.59
CA VAL A 373 -10.97 0.80 -18.90
C VAL A 373 -12.13 1.19 -17.98
N TRP A 374 -12.79 0.21 -17.36
CA TRP A 374 -13.92 0.44 -16.49
C TRP A 374 -14.08 -0.70 -15.48
N ILE A 375 -14.36 -0.35 -14.22
CA ILE A 375 -14.60 -1.31 -13.13
C ILE A 375 -15.72 -0.77 -12.26
N ASN A 376 -16.63 -1.64 -11.85
CA ASN A 376 -17.65 -1.32 -10.86
C ASN A 376 -18.14 -2.57 -10.12
N ASP A 377 -18.70 -2.37 -8.95
CA ASP A 377 -19.36 -3.41 -8.16
C ASP A 377 -20.75 -2.96 -7.71
N TRP A 378 -21.60 -3.91 -7.36
CA TRP A 378 -22.92 -3.66 -6.81
C TRP A 378 -23.39 -4.78 -5.89
N GLU A 379 -24.37 -4.46 -5.07
CA GLU A 379 -25.01 -5.46 -4.20
C GLU A 379 -25.70 -6.54 -5.03
N PRO A 380 -25.58 -7.81 -4.64
CA PRO A 380 -26.21 -8.92 -5.35
C PRO A 380 -27.75 -8.80 -5.26
N LYS A 381 -28.38 -9.19 -6.36
CA LYS A 381 -29.83 -9.30 -6.49
C LYS A 381 -30.16 -10.59 -7.24
N ASP A 382 -31.45 -10.82 -7.49
CA ASP A 382 -31.86 -12.00 -8.25
C ASP A 382 -31.15 -12.11 -9.62
N PRO A 383 -31.07 -13.32 -10.22
CA PRO A 383 -30.32 -13.54 -11.47
C PRO A 383 -30.80 -12.68 -12.63
N MET A 384 -32.09 -12.40 -12.72
CA MET A 384 -32.66 -11.58 -13.81
C MET A 384 -32.19 -10.12 -13.72
N VAL A 385 -32.13 -9.56 -12.48
CA VAL A 385 -31.63 -8.21 -12.27
C VAL A 385 -30.12 -8.12 -12.55
N GLN A 386 -29.35 -9.13 -12.15
CA GLN A 386 -27.93 -9.22 -12.45
C GLN A 386 -27.70 -9.30 -13.97
N ALA A 387 -28.43 -10.17 -14.65
CA ALA A 387 -28.36 -10.33 -16.11
C ALA A 387 -28.69 -9.02 -16.86
N LYS A 388 -29.76 -8.31 -16.46
CA LYS A 388 -30.10 -7.00 -17.04
C LYS A 388 -28.99 -5.98 -16.86
N LYS A 389 -28.42 -5.85 -15.66
CA LYS A 389 -27.31 -4.94 -15.41
C LYS A 389 -26.06 -5.30 -16.22
N LEU A 390 -25.70 -6.56 -16.25
CA LEU A 390 -24.54 -7.04 -16.99
C LEU A 390 -24.71 -6.81 -18.50
N LYS A 391 -25.89 -7.09 -19.03
CA LYS A 391 -26.21 -6.85 -20.46
C LYS A 391 -26.15 -5.35 -20.80
N GLN A 392 -26.63 -4.47 -19.89
CA GLN A 392 -26.50 -3.02 -20.04
C GLN A 392 -25.03 -2.56 -20.06
N VAL A 393 -24.15 -3.15 -19.22
CA VAL A 393 -22.72 -2.86 -19.25
C VAL A 393 -22.11 -3.32 -20.57
N TRP A 394 -22.39 -4.54 -20.99
CA TRP A 394 -21.94 -5.09 -22.26
C TRP A 394 -22.36 -4.24 -23.45
N ALA A 395 -23.64 -3.82 -23.50
CA ALA A 395 -24.21 -3.03 -24.60
C ALA A 395 -23.52 -1.67 -24.82
N ARG A 396 -22.90 -1.09 -23.79
CA ARG A 396 -22.14 0.15 -23.92
C ARG A 396 -20.89 -0.01 -24.79
N TYR A 397 -20.34 -1.22 -24.84
CA TYR A 397 -19.12 -1.53 -25.60
C TYR A 397 -19.41 -2.29 -26.91
N TYR A 398 -20.64 -2.80 -27.05
CA TYR A 398 -21.09 -3.40 -28.30
C TYR A 398 -21.60 -2.30 -29.23
N TYR A 399 -20.96 -2.17 -30.38
CA TYR A 399 -21.37 -1.27 -31.45
C TYR A 399 -21.38 -2.04 -32.75
N ASP A 400 -22.18 -1.64 -33.74
CA ASP A 400 -22.40 -2.32 -35.01
C ASP A 400 -21.07 -2.80 -35.66
N GLY A 401 -20.83 -4.09 -35.54
CA GLY A 401 -19.61 -4.74 -36.04
C GLY A 401 -18.41 -4.73 -35.06
N SER A 402 -18.47 -4.09 -33.86
CA SER A 402 -17.45 -4.23 -32.84
C SER A 402 -17.66 -5.50 -32.02
N GLN A 403 -16.57 -6.15 -31.64
CA GLN A 403 -16.65 -7.36 -30.82
C GLN A 403 -16.52 -7.01 -29.35
N ALA A 404 -17.65 -7.08 -28.64
CA ALA A 404 -17.70 -7.04 -27.18
C ALA A 404 -18.22 -8.38 -26.65
N TYR A 405 -17.56 -8.91 -25.66
CA TYR A 405 -17.82 -10.22 -25.09
C TYR A 405 -18.07 -10.15 -23.60
N ILE A 406 -18.72 -11.18 -23.05
CA ILE A 406 -18.94 -11.38 -21.62
C ILE A 406 -18.21 -12.64 -21.18
N ALA A 407 -17.35 -12.56 -20.18
CA ALA A 407 -16.75 -13.69 -19.50
C ALA A 407 -17.35 -13.78 -18.10
N ILE A 408 -18.16 -14.81 -17.83
CA ILE A 408 -18.93 -14.96 -16.59
C ILE A 408 -18.53 -16.22 -15.85
N ASP A 409 -18.44 -16.14 -14.51
CA ASP A 409 -18.35 -17.35 -13.69
C ASP A 409 -19.64 -18.15 -13.82
N ALA A 410 -19.54 -19.35 -14.41
CA ALA A 410 -20.67 -20.24 -14.66
C ALA A 410 -20.79 -21.38 -13.63
N TRP A 411 -20.28 -21.17 -12.40
CA TRP A 411 -20.38 -22.13 -11.32
C TRP A 411 -21.62 -21.85 -10.46
N GLN A 412 -22.36 -22.90 -10.10
CA GLN A 412 -23.54 -22.82 -9.22
C GLN A 412 -24.51 -21.68 -9.61
N TYR A 413 -24.59 -20.62 -8.78
CA TYR A 413 -25.48 -19.49 -9.00
C TYR A 413 -25.19 -18.70 -10.29
N GLY A 414 -23.94 -18.70 -10.72
CA GLY A 414 -23.55 -18.09 -11.99
C GLY A 414 -24.24 -18.73 -13.21
N THR A 415 -24.58 -20.02 -13.12
CA THR A 415 -25.36 -20.72 -14.13
C THR A 415 -26.76 -20.10 -14.30
N ALA A 416 -27.39 -19.65 -13.21
CA ALA A 416 -28.72 -19.02 -13.28
C ALA A 416 -28.65 -17.61 -13.92
N VAL A 417 -27.61 -16.84 -13.64
CA VAL A 417 -27.38 -15.53 -14.30
C VAL A 417 -27.08 -15.73 -15.79
N LEU A 418 -26.31 -16.74 -16.14
CA LEU A 418 -26.01 -17.07 -17.53
C LEU A 418 -27.28 -17.46 -18.30
N GLN A 419 -28.12 -18.34 -17.74
CA GLN A 419 -29.41 -18.69 -18.34
C GLN A 419 -30.31 -17.46 -18.51
N ALA A 420 -30.36 -16.57 -17.52
CA ALA A 420 -31.11 -15.32 -17.61
C ALA A 420 -30.60 -14.40 -18.74
N LEU A 421 -29.29 -14.33 -18.97
CA LEU A 421 -28.71 -13.58 -20.11
C LEU A 421 -29.12 -14.14 -21.49
N MET A 422 -29.38 -15.43 -21.57
CA MET A 422 -29.81 -16.10 -22.80
C MET A 422 -31.31 -15.92 -23.10
N THR A 423 -32.09 -15.41 -22.15
CA THR A 423 -33.51 -15.12 -22.35
C THR A 423 -33.70 -13.72 -22.96
N ASP A 424 -34.87 -13.49 -23.54
CA ASP A 424 -35.30 -12.12 -23.88
C ASP A 424 -35.59 -11.33 -22.59
N LEU A 425 -34.76 -10.34 -22.32
CA LEU A 425 -34.88 -9.51 -21.11
C LEU A 425 -35.85 -8.34 -21.28
N GLY A 426 -36.47 -8.17 -22.46
CA GLY A 426 -37.38 -7.08 -22.79
C GLY A 426 -36.70 -5.70 -22.78
N ASP A 427 -35.39 -5.65 -23.07
CA ASP A 427 -34.56 -4.45 -23.04
C ASP A 427 -34.30 -3.85 -24.43
N GLY A 428 -34.92 -4.42 -25.47
CA GLY A 428 -34.74 -4.01 -26.87
C GLY A 428 -33.39 -4.41 -27.47
N LEU A 429 -32.57 -5.16 -26.74
CA LEU A 429 -31.30 -5.69 -27.20
C LEU A 429 -31.47 -7.17 -27.63
N PRO A 430 -30.71 -7.64 -28.65
CA PRO A 430 -30.81 -9.04 -29.10
C PRO A 430 -30.49 -9.99 -27.93
N PRO A 431 -31.09 -11.20 -27.90
CA PRO A 431 -30.72 -12.23 -26.95
C PRO A 431 -29.24 -12.63 -27.12
N LEU A 432 -28.63 -13.14 -26.08
CA LEU A 432 -27.23 -13.54 -26.09
C LEU A 432 -27.11 -15.07 -26.00
N CYS A 433 -26.07 -15.64 -26.57
CA CYS A 433 -25.77 -17.07 -26.43
C CYS A 433 -24.28 -17.32 -26.17
N CYS A 434 -23.95 -18.57 -25.88
CA CYS A 434 -22.58 -18.96 -25.55
C CYS A 434 -21.67 -18.94 -26.79
N TYR A 435 -20.48 -18.35 -26.63
CA TYR A 435 -19.46 -18.29 -27.67
C TYR A 435 -18.69 -19.61 -27.76
N GLU A 436 -18.80 -20.32 -28.91
CA GLU A 436 -18.10 -21.59 -29.20
C GLU A 436 -18.17 -22.61 -28.04
N HIS A 437 -19.31 -22.66 -27.31
CA HIS A 437 -19.50 -23.54 -26.19
C HIS A 437 -20.88 -24.20 -26.22
N SER A 438 -20.95 -25.51 -26.03
CA SER A 438 -22.19 -26.28 -26.08
C SER A 438 -23.09 -26.15 -24.84
N MET A 439 -22.67 -25.37 -23.83
CA MET A 439 -23.46 -25.16 -22.63
C MET A 439 -24.75 -24.43 -22.98
N PHE A 440 -25.89 -25.04 -22.66
CA PHE A 440 -27.22 -24.51 -22.94
C PHE A 440 -27.54 -24.27 -24.44
N ALA A 441 -26.91 -25.03 -25.34
CA ALA A 441 -27.20 -24.93 -26.77
C ALA A 441 -28.71 -25.08 -27.08
N ASP A 442 -29.42 -25.93 -26.33
CA ASP A 442 -30.86 -26.14 -26.44
C ASP A 442 -31.72 -24.95 -25.98
N CYS A 443 -31.12 -23.93 -25.35
CA CYS A 443 -31.77 -22.71 -24.87
C CYS A 443 -31.50 -21.50 -25.77
N GLU A 444 -30.81 -21.65 -26.88
CA GLU A 444 -30.48 -20.55 -27.80
C GLU A 444 -31.75 -20.05 -28.49
N LEU A 445 -31.97 -18.74 -28.47
CA LEU A 445 -33.06 -18.09 -29.19
C LEU A 445 -32.60 -17.70 -30.61
N ASP A 446 -33.54 -17.66 -31.54
CA ASP A 446 -33.27 -17.20 -32.89
C ASP A 446 -32.72 -15.76 -32.90
N GLY A 447 -31.63 -15.54 -33.61
CA GLY A 447 -30.94 -14.25 -33.64
C GLY A 447 -30.09 -13.91 -32.43
N ALA A 448 -29.83 -14.86 -31.53
CA ALA A 448 -28.96 -14.66 -30.39
C ALA A 448 -27.50 -14.41 -30.79
N LEU A 449 -26.85 -13.47 -30.11
CA LEU A 449 -25.44 -13.14 -30.38
C LEU A 449 -24.50 -14.03 -29.57
N PRO A 450 -23.52 -14.72 -30.21
CA PRO A 450 -22.59 -15.62 -29.53
C PRO A 450 -21.46 -14.83 -28.85
N VAL A 451 -21.74 -14.22 -27.70
CA VAL A 451 -20.81 -13.32 -26.99
C VAL A 451 -20.50 -13.75 -25.57
N ILE A 452 -21.18 -14.77 -25.01
CA ILE A 452 -20.99 -15.19 -23.62
C ILE A 452 -19.98 -16.32 -23.56
N TYR A 453 -18.93 -16.16 -22.75
CA TYR A 453 -17.98 -17.22 -22.43
C TYR A 453 -18.14 -17.66 -20.98
N PRO A 454 -18.64 -18.88 -20.74
CA PRO A 454 -18.80 -19.43 -19.40
C PRO A 454 -17.45 -19.90 -18.87
N ILE A 455 -16.98 -19.31 -17.76
CA ILE A 455 -15.80 -19.74 -17.03
C ILE A 455 -16.23 -20.68 -15.92
N ARG A 456 -15.61 -21.86 -15.85
CA ARG A 456 -15.76 -22.77 -14.73
C ARG A 456 -14.46 -22.75 -13.92
N ALA A 457 -14.50 -22.14 -12.74
CA ALA A 457 -13.48 -22.29 -11.73
C ALA A 457 -13.68 -23.66 -11.06
N GLY A 458 -12.66 -24.51 -11.06
CA GLY A 458 -12.72 -25.85 -10.49
C GLY A 458 -13.03 -26.93 -11.55
N GLY A 459 -12.01 -27.51 -12.16
CA GLY A 459 -12.10 -28.60 -13.14
C GLY A 459 -11.72 -29.95 -12.56
N VAL A 460 -12.33 -30.99 -13.09
CA VAL A 460 -11.88 -32.39 -12.91
C VAL A 460 -10.80 -32.65 -13.97
N GLY A 461 -9.52 -32.46 -13.60
CA GLY A 461 -8.40 -32.69 -14.51
C GLY A 461 -7.04 -32.56 -13.81
N THR A 462 -5.95 -32.83 -14.53
CA THR A 462 -4.58 -32.81 -14.02
C THR A 462 -4.05 -31.40 -13.70
N THR A 463 -4.64 -30.34 -14.27
CA THR A 463 -4.35 -28.94 -13.96
C THR A 463 -5.65 -28.21 -13.64
N ASP A 464 -5.67 -27.51 -12.51
CA ASP A 464 -6.82 -26.71 -12.09
C ASP A 464 -6.93 -25.45 -12.96
N PRO A 465 -8.08 -25.18 -13.59
CA PRO A 465 -8.27 -23.97 -14.40
C PRO A 465 -8.00 -22.67 -13.65
N ASP A 466 -8.27 -22.60 -12.36
CA ASP A 466 -7.99 -21.43 -11.53
C ASP A 466 -6.49 -21.20 -11.39
N SER A 467 -5.70 -22.25 -11.19
CA SER A 467 -4.23 -22.19 -11.17
C SER A 467 -3.66 -21.62 -12.48
N ASP A 468 -4.20 -22.07 -13.62
CA ASP A 468 -3.76 -21.55 -14.92
C ASP A 468 -4.10 -20.05 -15.09
N MET A 469 -5.25 -19.62 -14.60
CA MET A 469 -5.65 -18.21 -14.63
C MET A 469 -4.74 -17.36 -13.73
N VAL A 470 -4.42 -17.82 -12.51
CA VAL A 470 -3.53 -17.10 -11.59
C VAL A 470 -2.14 -16.93 -12.21
N ARG A 471 -1.55 -18.00 -12.75
CA ARG A 471 -0.25 -17.94 -13.43
C ARG A 471 -0.28 -17.02 -14.66
N TYR A 472 -1.38 -17.04 -15.39
CA TYR A 472 -1.55 -16.15 -16.54
C TYR A 472 -1.56 -14.69 -16.11
N MET A 473 -2.33 -14.33 -15.08
CA MET A 473 -2.39 -12.97 -14.54
C MET A 473 -1.02 -12.50 -14.05
N GLU A 474 -0.32 -13.33 -13.26
CA GLU A 474 1.05 -13.05 -12.84
C GLU A 474 1.96 -12.72 -14.03
N THR A 475 1.93 -13.57 -15.05
CA THR A 475 2.72 -13.39 -16.28
C THR A 475 2.35 -12.09 -17.02
N GLN A 476 1.05 -11.79 -17.14
CA GLN A 476 0.61 -10.58 -17.85
C GLN A 476 1.03 -9.30 -17.13
N PHE A 477 0.95 -9.25 -15.80
CA PHE A 477 1.46 -8.13 -15.01
C PHE A 477 2.99 -8.01 -15.11
N ALA A 478 3.72 -9.12 -14.98
CA ALA A 478 5.20 -9.13 -15.07
C ALA A 478 5.71 -8.65 -16.44
N TYR A 479 4.94 -8.83 -17.50
CA TYR A 479 5.29 -8.35 -18.85
C TYR A 479 4.61 -7.01 -19.21
N HIS A 480 4.03 -6.31 -18.26
CA HIS A 480 3.31 -5.02 -18.47
C HIS A 480 2.25 -5.09 -19.59
N ASN A 481 1.59 -6.23 -19.73
CA ASN A 481 0.49 -6.44 -20.69
C ASN A 481 -0.88 -6.13 -20.09
N ILE A 482 -0.96 -5.67 -18.85
CA ILE A 482 -2.16 -5.20 -18.16
C ILE A 482 -1.90 -3.76 -17.70
N GLU A 483 -2.77 -2.86 -18.14
CA GLU A 483 -2.79 -1.47 -17.67
C GLU A 483 -4.04 -1.20 -16.85
N LEU A 484 -3.86 -0.52 -15.73
CA LEU A 484 -4.92 -0.10 -14.83
C LEU A 484 -5.03 1.44 -14.83
N LEU A 485 -6.20 1.96 -14.48
CA LEU A 485 -6.42 3.40 -14.38
C LEU A 485 -5.46 4.02 -13.36
N THR A 486 -4.94 5.19 -13.74
CA THR A 486 -3.94 5.94 -12.97
C THR A 486 -4.38 6.25 -11.54
N SER A 487 -3.41 6.41 -10.65
CA SER A 487 -3.65 6.93 -9.29
C SER A 487 -4.00 8.42 -9.28
N ASN A 488 -3.54 9.17 -10.30
CA ASN A 488 -3.90 10.57 -10.48
C ASN A 488 -5.28 10.71 -11.14
N HIS A 489 -6.33 10.41 -10.37
CA HIS A 489 -7.71 10.45 -10.86
C HIS A 489 -8.12 11.83 -11.36
N ALA A 490 -7.61 12.92 -10.74
CA ALA A 490 -7.94 14.28 -11.15
C ALA A 490 -7.51 14.55 -12.60
N ALA A 491 -6.26 14.20 -12.94
CA ALA A 491 -5.75 14.35 -14.31
C ALA A 491 -6.50 13.44 -15.29
N GLY A 492 -6.82 12.20 -14.88
CA GLY A 492 -7.58 11.26 -15.69
C GLY A 492 -9.01 11.75 -16.00
N MET A 493 -9.72 12.27 -14.99
CA MET A 493 -11.05 12.86 -15.14
C MET A 493 -11.03 14.11 -16.04
N GLU A 494 -10.04 14.98 -15.87
CA GLU A 494 -9.88 16.15 -16.71
C GLU A 494 -9.68 15.76 -18.18
N GLN A 495 -8.81 14.77 -18.44
CA GLN A 495 -8.58 14.25 -19.79
C GLN A 495 -9.85 13.66 -20.39
N TYR A 496 -10.64 12.88 -19.62
CA TYR A 496 -11.92 12.34 -20.05
C TYR A 496 -12.91 13.44 -20.41
N LYS A 497 -13.09 14.43 -19.53
CA LYS A 497 -13.99 15.58 -19.77
C LYS A 497 -13.59 16.37 -21.03
N ARG A 498 -12.29 16.63 -21.19
CA ARG A 498 -11.75 17.33 -22.37
C ARG A 498 -12.03 16.56 -23.67
N TYR A 499 -11.79 15.25 -23.63
CA TYR A 499 -11.99 14.36 -24.74
C TYR A 499 -13.45 14.30 -25.18
N HIS A 500 -14.37 14.10 -24.24
CA HIS A 500 -15.81 14.03 -24.50
C HIS A 500 -16.49 15.40 -24.57
N ARG A 501 -15.74 16.51 -24.47
CA ARG A 501 -16.24 17.90 -24.49
C ARG A 501 -17.34 18.16 -23.46
N ILE A 502 -17.23 17.52 -22.28
CA ILE A 502 -18.17 17.68 -21.17
C ILE A 502 -17.89 19.03 -20.49
N LYS A 503 -18.89 19.92 -20.45
CA LYS A 503 -18.75 21.27 -19.90
C LYS A 503 -19.30 21.41 -18.47
N ASP A 504 -20.13 20.48 -18.00
CA ASP A 504 -20.84 20.57 -16.72
C ASP A 504 -20.33 19.56 -15.69
N ASP A 505 -20.31 19.99 -14.41
CA ASP A 505 -19.84 19.22 -13.27
C ASP A 505 -20.89 18.20 -12.74
N HIS A 506 -22.04 18.09 -13.38
CA HIS A 506 -23.18 17.32 -12.85
C HIS A 506 -22.99 15.79 -12.81
N ASN A 507 -21.91 15.25 -13.37
CA ASN A 507 -21.67 13.80 -13.37
C ASN A 507 -20.25 13.39 -12.98
N ASP A 508 -19.56 14.23 -12.20
CA ASP A 508 -18.19 13.99 -11.77
C ASP A 508 -18.03 12.68 -11.00
N TYR A 509 -19.03 12.29 -10.22
CA TYR A 509 -19.00 11.03 -9.49
C TYR A 509 -19.00 9.80 -10.41
N ALA A 510 -19.76 9.80 -11.50
CA ALA A 510 -19.77 8.70 -12.45
C ALA A 510 -18.42 8.55 -13.16
N ILE A 511 -17.77 9.67 -13.50
CA ILE A 511 -16.43 9.70 -14.09
C ILE A 511 -15.37 9.26 -13.06
N TYR A 512 -15.51 9.67 -11.81
CA TYR A 512 -14.59 9.32 -10.71
C TYR A 512 -14.68 7.84 -10.30
N LEU A 513 -15.87 7.26 -10.36
CA LEU A 513 -16.16 5.93 -9.81
C LEU A 513 -15.21 4.82 -10.33
N PRO A 514 -14.90 4.70 -11.63
CA PRO A 514 -13.96 3.68 -12.12
C PRO A 514 -12.54 3.83 -11.55
N TYR A 515 -12.06 5.05 -11.32
CA TYR A 515 -10.76 5.29 -10.69
C TYR A 515 -10.77 4.84 -9.23
N LYS A 516 -11.81 5.18 -8.48
CA LYS A 516 -12.02 4.72 -7.10
C LYS A 516 -12.06 3.19 -7.04
N LYS A 517 -12.81 2.55 -7.93
CA LYS A 517 -12.91 1.09 -8.00
C LYS A 517 -11.61 0.43 -8.41
N THR A 518 -10.77 1.10 -9.21
CA THR A 518 -9.42 0.63 -9.50
C THR A 518 -8.52 0.67 -8.26
N VAL A 519 -8.65 1.67 -7.38
CA VAL A 519 -7.93 1.70 -6.09
C VAL A 519 -8.36 0.52 -5.21
N GLU A 520 -9.67 0.25 -5.14
CA GLU A 520 -10.21 -0.91 -4.40
C GLU A 520 -9.69 -2.24 -4.99
N LEU A 521 -9.63 -2.38 -6.33
CA LEU A 521 -9.05 -3.54 -7.01
C LEU A 521 -7.57 -3.72 -6.64
N VAL A 522 -6.78 -2.65 -6.66
CA VAL A 522 -5.36 -2.72 -6.25
C VAL A 522 -5.23 -3.23 -4.82
N GLY A 523 -6.07 -2.74 -3.89
CA GLY A 523 -6.12 -3.25 -2.52
C GLY A 523 -6.53 -4.73 -2.43
N GLN A 524 -7.42 -5.20 -3.31
CA GLN A 524 -7.77 -6.61 -3.42
C GLN A 524 -6.57 -7.45 -3.87
N ILE A 525 -5.83 -7.01 -4.89
CA ILE A 525 -4.63 -7.71 -5.40
C ILE A 525 -3.54 -7.78 -4.33
N GLN A 526 -3.31 -6.68 -3.63
CA GLN A 526 -2.35 -6.60 -2.52
C GLN A 526 -2.71 -7.50 -1.34
N ASN A 527 -4.00 -7.83 -1.18
CA ASN A 527 -4.47 -8.79 -0.17
C ASN A 527 -4.34 -10.26 -0.58
N LEU A 528 -3.73 -10.55 -1.74
CA LEU A 528 -3.59 -11.90 -2.26
C LEU A 528 -2.13 -12.35 -2.23
N LYS A 529 -1.92 -13.60 -1.79
CA LYS A 529 -0.63 -14.27 -1.86
C LYS A 529 -0.73 -15.59 -2.61
N LYS A 530 0.38 -16.03 -3.17
CA LYS A 530 0.49 -17.33 -3.81
C LYS A 530 0.51 -18.44 -2.75
N GLN A 531 -0.29 -19.44 -2.99
CA GLN A 531 -0.21 -20.71 -2.28
C GLN A 531 0.06 -21.81 -3.30
N THR A 532 1.24 -22.41 -3.24
CA THR A 532 1.60 -23.54 -4.09
C THR A 532 1.15 -24.85 -3.43
N THR A 533 0.43 -25.67 -4.16
CA THR A 533 0.00 -27.01 -3.77
C THR A 533 0.37 -28.00 -4.87
N ASP A 534 0.20 -29.30 -4.62
CA ASP A 534 0.45 -30.35 -5.63
C ASP A 534 -0.44 -30.20 -6.88
N ARG A 535 -1.56 -29.45 -6.76
CA ARG A 535 -2.50 -29.18 -7.86
C ARG A 535 -2.19 -27.89 -8.64
N GLY A 536 -1.23 -27.09 -8.18
CA GLY A 536 -0.84 -25.84 -8.85
C GLY A 536 -0.67 -24.65 -7.92
N VAL A 537 -0.70 -23.45 -8.50
CA VAL A 537 -0.57 -22.16 -7.80
C VAL A 537 -1.94 -21.53 -7.65
N PHE A 538 -2.35 -21.27 -6.43
CA PHE A 538 -3.65 -20.69 -6.09
C PHE A 538 -3.47 -19.35 -5.38
N GLU A 539 -4.53 -18.58 -5.38
CA GLU A 539 -4.61 -17.33 -4.63
C GLU A 539 -5.19 -17.57 -3.23
N LYS A 540 -4.52 -17.07 -2.21
CA LYS A 540 -5.00 -17.06 -0.83
C LYS A 540 -5.11 -15.63 -0.32
N ARG A 541 -6.24 -15.28 0.31
CA ARG A 541 -6.38 -13.97 0.97
C ARG A 541 -5.51 -13.90 2.21
N ILE A 542 -4.82 -12.78 2.39
CA ILE A 542 -4.06 -12.47 3.61
C ILE A 542 -5.05 -12.10 4.72
N SER A 543 -6.00 -11.22 4.42
CA SER A 543 -7.09 -10.84 5.32
C SER A 543 -8.45 -11.22 4.73
N ASN A 544 -9.30 -11.85 5.54
CA ASN A 544 -10.67 -12.17 5.14
C ASN A 544 -11.61 -10.97 5.13
N LYS A 545 -11.18 -9.80 5.61
CA LYS A 545 -11.96 -8.55 5.59
C LYS A 545 -12.07 -7.94 4.20
N ILE A 546 -11.07 -8.19 3.34
CA ILE A 546 -11.02 -7.66 1.97
C ILE A 546 -11.49 -8.75 1.02
N GLN A 547 -12.52 -8.48 0.27
CA GLN A 547 -13.05 -9.39 -0.76
C GLN A 547 -12.17 -9.34 -2.01
N ARG A 548 -12.42 -10.22 -3.00
CA ARG A 548 -11.63 -10.33 -4.24
C ARG A 548 -12.48 -10.24 -5.51
N ASP A 549 -13.68 -9.68 -5.39
CA ASP A 549 -14.70 -9.76 -6.45
C ASP A 549 -14.25 -9.05 -7.73
N SER A 550 -13.69 -7.83 -7.63
CA SER A 550 -13.16 -7.09 -8.78
C SER A 550 -11.92 -7.76 -9.39
N TRP A 551 -11.08 -8.40 -8.57
CA TRP A 551 -9.96 -9.20 -9.05
C TRP A 551 -10.44 -10.42 -9.85
N SER A 552 -11.44 -11.15 -9.33
CA SER A 552 -12.04 -12.29 -10.03
C SER A 552 -12.62 -11.86 -11.38
N ALA A 553 -13.37 -10.75 -11.41
CA ALA A 553 -13.93 -10.21 -12.64
C ALA A 553 -12.83 -9.87 -13.67
N LEU A 554 -11.74 -9.20 -13.26
CA LEU A 554 -10.61 -8.89 -14.13
C LEU A 554 -9.93 -10.17 -14.63
N LYS A 555 -9.72 -11.15 -13.76
CA LYS A 555 -9.13 -12.46 -14.07
C LYS A 555 -9.95 -13.20 -15.14
N TYR A 556 -11.27 -13.19 -15.04
CA TYR A 556 -12.17 -13.80 -16.02
C TYR A 556 -12.10 -13.10 -17.38
N ALA A 557 -12.11 -11.77 -17.39
CA ALA A 557 -11.94 -11.01 -18.62
C ALA A 557 -10.61 -11.33 -19.32
N CYS A 558 -9.52 -11.33 -18.58
CA CYS A 558 -8.19 -11.64 -19.10
C CYS A 558 -8.07 -13.09 -19.60
N ARG A 559 -8.74 -14.04 -18.94
CA ARG A 559 -8.76 -15.44 -19.40
C ARG A 559 -9.42 -15.56 -20.74
N PHE A 560 -10.56 -14.93 -20.94
CA PHE A 560 -11.22 -15.01 -22.24
C PHE A 560 -10.45 -14.24 -23.32
N ALA A 561 -9.88 -13.08 -23.00
CA ALA A 561 -8.98 -12.37 -23.90
C ALA A 561 -7.80 -13.24 -24.36
N GLN A 562 -7.25 -14.12 -23.50
CA GLN A 562 -6.21 -15.07 -23.88
C GLN A 562 -6.69 -16.07 -24.96
N ILE A 563 -7.94 -16.53 -24.85
CA ILE A 563 -8.52 -17.45 -25.82
C ILE A 563 -8.71 -16.76 -27.16
N LEU A 564 -9.23 -15.53 -27.14
CA LEU A 564 -9.40 -14.72 -28.36
C LEU A 564 -8.05 -14.36 -29.00
N GLU A 565 -7.03 -14.06 -28.20
CA GLU A 565 -5.66 -13.82 -28.66
C GLU A 565 -5.11 -15.02 -29.43
N ARG A 566 -5.30 -16.23 -28.90
CA ARG A 566 -4.90 -17.47 -29.58
C ARG A 566 -5.66 -17.66 -30.90
N LYS A 567 -6.95 -17.33 -30.92
CA LYS A 567 -7.80 -17.49 -32.11
C LYS A 567 -7.44 -16.48 -33.22
N TYR A 568 -7.34 -15.21 -32.88
CA TYR A 568 -7.18 -14.15 -33.87
C TYR A 568 -5.70 -13.91 -34.24
N LEU A 569 -4.82 -13.80 -33.26
CA LEU A 569 -3.45 -13.40 -33.55
C LEU A 569 -2.52 -14.58 -33.88
N MET A 570 -2.77 -15.79 -33.33
CA MET A 570 -1.93 -16.95 -33.61
C MET A 570 -2.31 -17.67 -34.94
N LYS A 571 -3.58 -17.66 -35.33
CA LYS A 571 -4.00 -18.26 -36.61
C LYS A 571 -3.56 -17.47 -37.84
N ALA A 572 -3.56 -16.13 -37.76
CA ALA A 572 -3.11 -15.26 -38.86
C ALA A 572 -1.65 -15.56 -39.23
N LYS A 573 -0.78 -15.84 -38.28
CA LYS A 573 0.63 -16.12 -38.51
C LYS A 573 0.88 -17.46 -39.21
N ARG A 574 0.07 -18.49 -38.93
CA ARG A 574 0.16 -19.77 -39.65
C ARG A 574 -0.17 -19.62 -41.15
N LYS A 575 -1.10 -18.76 -41.50
CA LYS A 575 -1.47 -18.52 -42.92
C LYS A 575 -0.36 -17.72 -43.62
N SER A 576 0.20 -16.70 -43.00
CA SER A 576 1.29 -15.88 -43.58
C SER A 576 2.61 -16.66 -43.67
N ASP A 577 2.92 -17.53 -42.72
CA ASP A 577 4.14 -18.37 -42.75
C ASP A 577 4.04 -19.43 -43.84
N TRP A 578 2.84 -19.99 -44.11
CA TRP A 578 2.59 -20.88 -45.25
C TRP A 578 2.67 -20.16 -46.59
N ASP A 579 2.08 -18.97 -46.71
CA ASP A 579 2.13 -18.18 -47.93
C ASP A 579 3.56 -17.68 -48.25
N ASN A 580 4.34 -17.34 -47.25
CA ASN A 580 5.76 -16.98 -47.38
C ASN A 580 6.64 -18.21 -47.67
N ALA A 581 6.35 -19.38 -47.09
CA ALA A 581 7.05 -20.63 -47.39
C ALA A 581 6.74 -21.11 -48.83
N LEU A 582 5.52 -20.91 -49.31
CA LEU A 582 5.14 -21.18 -50.71
C LEU A 582 5.80 -20.22 -51.70
N LYS A 583 5.88 -18.92 -51.38
CA LYS A 583 6.59 -17.93 -52.22
C LYS A 583 8.10 -18.21 -52.28
N ASN A 584 8.73 -18.65 -51.21
CA ASN A 584 10.15 -19.00 -51.19
C ASN A 584 10.44 -20.34 -51.91
N LYS A 585 9.47 -21.23 -52.11
CA LYS A 585 9.63 -22.44 -52.92
C LYS A 585 9.61 -22.16 -54.41
N HIS A 586 9.06 -21.04 -54.85
CA HIS A 586 9.02 -20.68 -56.28
C HIS A 586 10.25 -19.88 -56.77
N THR A 587 11.16 -19.48 -55.87
CA THR A 587 12.39 -18.72 -56.21
C THR A 587 13.67 -19.55 -56.25
N THR A 588 13.62 -20.88 -56.01
CA THR A 588 14.82 -21.74 -55.97
C THR A 588 14.86 -22.77 -57.14
N ASN A 589 14.28 -22.47 -58.29
CA ASN A 589 14.52 -23.27 -59.49
C ASN A 589 15.23 -22.40 -60.52
N ASN A 590 16.55 -22.27 -60.41
CA ASN A 590 17.41 -21.97 -61.54
C ASN A 590 18.73 -22.74 -61.37
N PRO A 591 19.03 -23.73 -62.25
CA PRO A 591 20.28 -24.48 -62.18
C PRO A 591 21.35 -23.76 -63.02
N GLN A 592 22.36 -23.19 -62.37
CA GLN A 592 23.61 -22.88 -63.06
C GLN A 592 24.80 -23.52 -62.35
N THR A 593 25.22 -24.57 -62.96
CA THR A 593 26.60 -25.11 -63.17
C THR A 593 27.76 -24.35 -62.53
N GLY A 594 28.61 -25.09 -61.88
CA GLY A 594 30.05 -24.81 -62.03
C GLY A 594 30.89 -24.86 -60.74
N ASN A 595 31.64 -25.94 -60.67
CA ASN A 595 32.99 -26.07 -60.13
C ASN A 595 33.22 -26.42 -58.66
N ALA A 596 33.68 -27.65 -58.56
CA ALA A 596 34.37 -28.26 -57.45
C ALA A 596 35.72 -27.56 -57.12
N ARG A 597 36.09 -27.57 -55.83
CA ARG A 597 37.43 -27.93 -55.38
C ARG A 597 37.52 -27.96 -53.85
N ASN A 598 37.87 -29.14 -53.35
CA ASN A 598 38.81 -29.48 -52.26
C ASN A 598 38.74 -28.63 -50.97
N GLY A 599 38.54 -29.10 -49.80
CA GLY A 599 39.06 -30.30 -49.18
C GLY A 599 39.38 -30.00 -47.71
N ARG A 600 39.28 -30.99 -46.94
CA ARG A 600 39.86 -31.25 -45.60
C ARG A 600 38.89 -31.22 -44.40
N LEU A 601 38.52 -32.44 -44.04
CA LEU A 601 38.26 -32.87 -42.69
C LEU A 601 39.45 -32.54 -41.76
N ILE A 602 39.13 -31.99 -40.59
CA ILE A 602 39.98 -32.17 -39.40
C ILE A 602 39.09 -32.63 -38.26
N THR A 603 39.25 -33.90 -37.95
CA THR A 603 38.85 -34.52 -36.70
C THR A 603 39.85 -34.08 -35.60
N GLY A 604 39.36 -33.74 -34.46
CA GLY A 604 40.15 -33.44 -33.28
C GLY A 604 39.39 -33.75 -31.98
N ARG A 605 39.75 -34.87 -31.41
CA ARG A 605 39.30 -35.47 -30.17
C ARG A 605 39.62 -34.66 -28.92
N SER A 606 38.71 -34.76 -27.96
CA SER A 606 38.91 -35.07 -26.54
C SER A 606 39.88 -34.27 -25.69
N GLY A 607 39.42 -33.88 -24.51
CA GLY A 607 40.26 -33.51 -23.39
C GLY A 607 39.40 -32.98 -22.22
N GLY A 608 38.97 -33.89 -21.37
CA GLY A 608 38.40 -33.51 -20.09
C GLY A 608 39.45 -33.02 -19.13
N ARG A 609 39.03 -32.21 -18.17
CA ARG A 609 39.61 -32.17 -16.82
C ARG A 609 38.61 -31.57 -15.85
N ARG A 610 38.24 -32.37 -14.86
CA ARG A 610 37.74 -31.93 -13.55
C ARG A 610 38.91 -31.25 -12.79
N PHE A 611 38.57 -30.28 -11.96
CA PHE A 611 39.13 -29.97 -10.64
C PHE A 611 38.33 -28.77 -10.12
N SER A 612 37.89 -28.80 -9.00
CA SER A 612 37.73 -28.96 -7.58
C SER A 612 36.96 -27.78 -7.05
#